data_5e19e5db982655dcc628b34219153063
#
_entry.id   5e19e5db982655dcc628b34219153063
#
_cell.length_a   1.000
_cell.length_b   1.000
_cell.length_c   1.000
_cell.angle_alpha   90.00
_cell.angle_beta   90.00
_cell.angle_gamma   90.00
#
_symmetry.space_group_name_H-M   'P 1'
#
loop_
_entity.id
_entity.type
_entity.pdbx_description
1 polymer ?
#
loop_
_entity_poly.entity_id
_entity_poly.type
_entity_poly.pdbx_seq_one_letter_code
_entity_poly.pdbx_strand_id
1 'polypeptide(L)'
;MHERLRALWRQREARAVEPTAAVLDAQSTRGSPQGGERGFDAGKKVKGRKRHLVVDTLGLLLAVSVTAASVQDRDGAHPVVAAALSRHPSIQTLFVDGAYAGSGAQTLSQCHGIRVDVVRHPGNRKSGRWHHASQADLFTIEANAEGFVVLAKRWVVERTHAWNERARRLVMHHDRLSAVSEAWVWLTEARMLLRRVTGDSLIL
;
A
#
# COMPACT_ATOMS: atom_id res chain seq x y z
N MET A 1 20.15 2.27 3.31
CA MET A 1 19.91 3.72 3.45
C MET A 1 18.46 4.00 3.84
N HIS A 2 17.47 3.58 3.05
CA HIS A 2 16.04 3.81 3.32
C HIS A 2 15.62 3.44 4.76
N GLU A 3 15.94 2.24 5.24
CA GLU A 3 15.58 1.77 6.58
C GLU A 3 16.08 2.69 7.71
N ARG A 4 17.32 3.20 7.59
CA ARG A 4 17.87 4.14 8.57
C ARG A 4 17.10 5.46 8.59
N LEU A 5 16.74 5.98 7.42
CA LEU A 5 15.94 7.21 7.31
C LEU A 5 14.52 7.01 7.85
N ARG A 6 13.92 5.84 7.58
CA ARG A 6 12.62 5.45 8.11
C ARG A 6 12.65 5.42 9.65
N ALA A 7 13.64 4.76 10.22
CA ALA A 7 13.82 4.68 11.67
C ALA A 7 13.96 6.07 12.32
N LEU A 8 14.82 6.92 11.75
CA LEU A 8 15.01 8.30 12.22
C LEU A 8 13.74 9.13 12.14
N TRP A 9 13.00 9.01 11.02
CA TRP A 9 11.74 9.75 10.87
C TRP A 9 10.69 9.28 11.87
N ARG A 10 10.53 7.97 12.06
CA ARG A 10 9.60 7.42 13.06
C ARG A 10 9.91 7.91 14.47
N GLN A 11 11.19 7.94 14.86
CA GLN A 11 11.61 8.49 16.16
C GLN A 11 11.26 9.97 16.31
N ARG A 12 11.45 10.79 15.27
CA ARG A 12 11.03 12.21 15.27
C ARG A 12 9.52 12.38 15.44
N GLU A 13 8.74 11.47 14.88
CA GLU A 13 7.28 11.45 15.02
C GLU A 13 6.82 10.78 16.34
N ALA A 14 7.71 10.58 17.30
CA ALA A 14 7.46 9.90 18.59
C ALA A 14 6.82 8.50 18.41
N ARG A 15 7.27 7.75 17.40
CA ARG A 15 6.83 6.38 17.11
C ARG A 15 7.94 5.38 17.36
N ALA A 16 7.58 4.17 17.76
CA ALA A 16 8.53 3.06 17.82
C ALA A 16 9.19 2.84 16.45
N VAL A 17 10.48 2.50 16.45
CA VAL A 17 11.25 2.27 15.22
C VAL A 17 10.61 1.19 14.36
N GLU A 18 10.20 0.09 14.97
CA GLU A 18 9.54 -1.00 14.27
C GLU A 18 8.01 -0.82 14.27
N PRO A 19 7.37 -0.95 13.10
CA PRO A 19 5.92 -0.82 12.96
C PRO A 19 5.21 -2.10 13.43
N THR A 20 4.14 -1.95 14.20
CA THR A 20 3.25 -3.06 14.59
C THR A 20 2.04 -3.19 13.67
N ALA A 21 1.81 -2.21 12.81
CA ALA A 21 0.72 -2.19 11.85
C ALA A 21 1.19 -1.65 10.49
N ALA A 22 0.63 -2.21 9.42
CA ALA A 22 0.92 -1.85 8.05
C ALA A 22 -0.36 -1.67 7.23
N VAL A 23 -0.24 -1.02 6.08
CA VAL A 23 -1.33 -0.81 5.11
C VAL A 23 -0.87 -1.32 3.76
N LEU A 24 -1.70 -2.13 3.11
CA LEU A 24 -1.46 -2.67 1.76
C LEU A 24 -2.42 -2.02 0.77
N ASP A 25 -1.89 -1.62 -0.38
CA ASP A 25 -2.68 -1.20 -1.54
C ASP A 25 -1.95 -1.49 -2.85
N ALA A 26 -2.71 -1.51 -3.96
CA ALA A 26 -2.19 -1.76 -5.28
C ALA A 26 -2.62 -0.70 -6.29
N GLN A 27 -1.65 -0.16 -7.02
CA GLN A 27 -1.87 0.85 -8.05
C GLN A 27 -1.41 0.36 -9.42
N SER A 28 -2.31 0.38 -10.42
CA SER A 28 -1.97 0.10 -11.80
C SER A 28 -1.46 1.36 -12.50
N THR A 29 -0.30 1.26 -13.14
CA THR A 29 0.37 2.36 -13.83
C THR A 29 0.72 1.95 -15.26
N ARG A 30 0.58 2.86 -16.20
CA ARG A 30 0.87 2.61 -17.62
C ARG A 30 2.31 2.18 -17.84
N GLY A 31 2.52 1.26 -18.79
CA GLY A 31 3.84 0.87 -19.25
C GLY A 31 4.19 1.58 -20.55
N SER A 32 5.47 1.93 -20.74
CA SER A 32 5.96 2.48 -22.01
C SER A 32 6.01 1.40 -23.08
N PRO A 33 6.09 1.76 -24.38
CA PRO A 33 6.20 0.79 -25.47
C PRO A 33 7.47 -0.07 -25.44
N GLN A 34 8.48 0.32 -24.70
CA GLN A 34 9.86 -0.24 -24.77
C GLN A 34 10.03 -1.67 -24.24
N GLY A 35 8.95 -2.40 -23.93
CA GLY A 35 9.02 -3.82 -23.64
C GLY A 35 9.00 -4.16 -22.15
N GLY A 36 9.32 -5.43 -21.86
CA GLY A 36 9.17 -6.05 -20.54
C GLY A 36 7.77 -6.58 -20.28
N GLU A 37 7.64 -7.33 -19.20
CA GLU A 37 6.37 -7.91 -18.77
C GLU A 37 5.33 -6.83 -18.49
N ARG A 38 4.15 -6.97 -19.12
CA ARG A 38 3.01 -6.05 -18.99
C ARG A 38 1.71 -6.84 -19.03
N GLY A 39 0.66 -6.30 -18.43
CA GLY A 39 -0.68 -6.84 -18.48
C GLY A 39 -1.72 -5.76 -18.68
N PHE A 40 -2.98 -6.15 -18.72
CA PHE A 40 -4.12 -5.25 -18.78
C PHE A 40 -4.98 -5.42 -17.53
N ASP A 41 -5.11 -4.34 -16.76
CA ASP A 41 -6.05 -4.26 -15.66
C ASP A 41 -7.41 -3.88 -16.23
N ALA A 42 -8.32 -4.84 -16.31
CA ALA A 42 -9.65 -4.64 -16.89
C ALA A 42 -10.53 -3.71 -16.03
N GLY A 43 -10.36 -3.73 -14.71
CA GLY A 43 -11.12 -2.89 -13.79
C GLY A 43 -10.74 -1.41 -13.89
N LYS A 44 -9.45 -1.13 -13.96
CA LYS A 44 -8.91 0.25 -14.06
C LYS A 44 -8.68 0.68 -15.52
N LYS A 45 -8.86 -0.23 -16.50
CA LYS A 45 -8.61 0.00 -17.93
C LYS A 45 -7.19 0.50 -18.24
N VAL A 46 -6.20 -0.04 -17.53
CA VAL A 46 -4.79 0.33 -17.64
C VAL A 46 -3.96 -0.81 -18.22
N LYS A 47 -3.22 -0.55 -19.30
CA LYS A 47 -2.21 -1.46 -19.85
C LYS A 47 -0.84 -1.09 -19.29
N GLY A 48 -0.23 -1.97 -18.51
CA GLY A 48 1.05 -1.68 -17.88
C GLY A 48 1.41 -2.65 -16.77
N ARG A 49 1.86 -2.12 -15.66
CA ARG A 49 2.24 -2.86 -14.45
C ARG A 49 1.45 -2.40 -13.24
N LYS A 50 1.43 -3.24 -12.24
CA LYS A 50 0.81 -2.97 -10.96
C LYS A 50 1.88 -2.92 -9.87
N ARG A 51 1.85 -1.85 -9.07
CA ARG A 51 2.70 -1.70 -7.89
C ARG A 51 1.89 -2.08 -6.66
N HIS A 52 2.34 -3.08 -5.94
CA HIS A 52 1.81 -3.47 -4.63
C HIS A 52 2.70 -2.86 -3.57
N LEU A 53 2.18 -1.99 -2.72
CA LEU A 53 2.92 -1.32 -1.67
C LEU A 53 2.44 -1.79 -0.30
N VAL A 54 3.37 -2.08 0.58
CA VAL A 54 3.13 -2.18 2.02
C VAL A 54 3.83 -1.00 2.68
N VAL A 55 3.06 -0.19 3.39
CA VAL A 55 3.55 0.99 4.11
C VAL A 55 3.19 0.90 5.60
N ASP A 56 3.90 1.60 6.45
CA ASP A 56 3.51 1.74 7.85
C ASP A 56 2.38 2.79 8.04
N THR A 57 1.96 3.01 9.28
CA THR A 57 0.89 3.98 9.62
C THR A 57 1.26 5.45 9.38
N LEU A 58 2.53 5.75 9.08
CA LEU A 58 3.01 7.06 8.65
C LEU A 58 3.14 7.17 7.12
N GLY A 59 2.82 6.09 6.38
CA GLY A 59 2.97 6.02 4.93
C GLY A 59 4.40 5.76 4.46
N LEU A 60 5.26 5.26 5.33
CA LEU A 60 6.65 4.96 5.00
C LEU A 60 6.74 3.55 4.41
N LEU A 61 7.43 3.42 3.29
CA LEU A 61 7.53 2.16 2.55
C LEU A 61 8.21 1.06 3.39
N LEU A 62 7.57 -0.11 3.47
CA LEU A 62 8.11 -1.33 4.10
C LEU A 62 8.47 -2.39 3.05
N ALA A 63 7.63 -2.53 2.02
CA ALA A 63 7.90 -3.40 0.89
C ALA A 63 7.19 -2.91 -0.38
N VAL A 64 7.73 -3.28 -1.52
CA VAL A 64 7.14 -3.07 -2.85
C VAL A 64 7.35 -4.30 -3.70
N SER A 65 6.35 -4.63 -4.51
CA SER A 65 6.44 -5.62 -5.58
C SER A 65 5.77 -5.06 -6.83
N VAL A 66 6.37 -5.30 -7.99
CA VAL A 66 5.86 -4.83 -9.29
C VAL A 66 5.56 -6.04 -10.16
N THR A 67 4.30 -6.19 -10.56
CA THR A 67 3.78 -7.28 -11.40
C THR A 67 3.20 -6.75 -12.70
N ALA A 68 2.84 -7.65 -13.64
CA ALA A 68 1.97 -7.28 -14.74
C ALA A 68 0.63 -6.75 -14.21
N ALA A 69 0.03 -5.76 -14.87
CA ALA A 69 -1.24 -5.17 -14.41
C ALA A 69 -2.42 -6.16 -14.44
N SER A 70 -2.31 -7.27 -15.18
CA SER A 70 -3.29 -8.36 -15.21
C SER A 70 -3.31 -9.22 -13.93
N VAL A 71 -2.24 -9.19 -13.12
CA VAL A 71 -2.21 -9.89 -11.84
C VAL A 71 -3.23 -9.26 -10.90
N GLN A 72 -4.08 -10.08 -10.28
CA GLN A 72 -5.08 -9.58 -9.34
C GLN A 72 -4.41 -9.03 -8.07
N ASP A 73 -5.05 -8.04 -7.45
CA ASP A 73 -4.51 -7.40 -6.24
C ASP A 73 -4.28 -8.43 -5.12
N ARG A 74 -5.16 -9.44 -5.01
CA ARG A 74 -5.05 -10.53 -4.03
C ARG A 74 -3.82 -11.41 -4.25
N ASP A 75 -3.54 -11.75 -5.52
CA ASP A 75 -2.41 -12.62 -5.86
C ASP A 75 -1.06 -11.92 -5.65
N GLY A 76 -1.00 -10.63 -6.02
CA GLY A 76 0.18 -9.80 -5.80
C GLY A 76 0.43 -9.42 -4.33
N ALA A 77 -0.57 -9.58 -3.45
CA ALA A 77 -0.46 -9.28 -2.03
C ALA A 77 0.50 -10.21 -1.29
N HIS A 78 0.44 -11.51 -1.56
CA HIS A 78 1.20 -12.49 -0.79
C HIS A 78 2.72 -12.27 -0.82
N PRO A 79 3.36 -12.08 -2.00
CA PRO A 79 4.81 -11.84 -2.06
C PRO A 79 5.23 -10.55 -1.35
N VAL A 80 4.48 -9.47 -1.53
CA VAL A 80 4.84 -8.18 -0.93
C VAL A 80 4.64 -8.17 0.58
N VAL A 81 3.61 -8.86 1.09
CA VAL A 81 3.37 -9.01 2.53
C VAL A 81 4.47 -9.88 3.16
N ALA A 82 4.83 -11.01 2.52
CA ALA A 82 5.93 -11.85 2.97
C ALA A 82 7.25 -11.05 3.05
N ALA A 83 7.54 -10.24 2.04
CA ALA A 83 8.73 -9.38 2.03
C ALA A 83 8.70 -8.30 3.13
N ALA A 84 7.53 -7.75 3.44
CA ALA A 84 7.37 -6.80 4.54
C ALA A 84 7.60 -7.46 5.90
N LEU A 85 6.99 -8.62 6.15
CA LEU A 85 7.11 -9.36 7.41
C LEU A 85 8.53 -9.90 7.65
N SER A 86 9.20 -10.33 6.59
CA SER A 86 10.62 -10.75 6.67
C SER A 86 11.54 -9.63 7.18
N ARG A 87 11.24 -8.38 6.84
CA ARG A 87 12.01 -7.20 7.27
C ARG A 87 11.53 -6.63 8.59
N HIS A 88 10.23 -6.74 8.86
CA HIS A 88 9.53 -6.14 10.00
C HIS A 88 8.64 -7.18 10.68
N PRO A 89 9.22 -8.15 11.40
CA PRO A 89 8.46 -9.23 12.05
C PRO A 89 7.55 -8.74 13.19
N SER A 90 7.69 -7.49 13.60
CA SER A 90 6.83 -6.84 14.60
C SER A 90 5.44 -6.47 14.08
N ILE A 91 5.17 -6.58 12.76
CA ILE A 91 3.86 -6.29 12.18
C ILE A 91 2.88 -7.37 12.62
N GLN A 92 1.82 -6.95 13.32
CA GLN A 92 0.74 -7.80 13.81
C GLN A 92 -0.57 -7.56 13.06
N THR A 93 -0.76 -6.35 12.50
CA THR A 93 -2.00 -5.96 11.82
C THR A 93 -1.71 -5.39 10.43
N LEU A 94 -2.46 -5.88 9.45
CA LEU A 94 -2.42 -5.39 8.08
C LEU A 94 -3.80 -4.82 7.71
N PHE A 95 -3.84 -3.53 7.35
CA PHE A 95 -5.04 -2.88 6.82
C PHE A 95 -5.08 -3.02 5.31
N VAL A 96 -6.21 -3.45 4.79
CA VAL A 96 -6.45 -3.66 3.34
C VAL A 96 -7.77 -3.03 2.92
N ASP A 97 -7.95 -2.80 1.62
CA ASP A 97 -9.21 -2.28 1.08
C ASP A 97 -10.27 -3.38 0.84
N GLY A 98 -11.46 -2.96 0.39
CA GLY A 98 -12.57 -3.87 0.09
C GLY A 98 -12.29 -4.90 -1.01
N ALA A 99 -11.30 -4.68 -1.89
CA ALA A 99 -10.92 -5.63 -2.93
C ALA A 99 -10.35 -6.94 -2.35
N TYR A 100 -9.79 -6.87 -1.15
CA TYR A 100 -9.23 -8.03 -0.43
C TYR A 100 -10.27 -8.74 0.46
N ALA A 101 -11.51 -8.24 0.55
CA ALA A 101 -12.53 -8.77 1.45
C ALA A 101 -12.85 -10.26 1.21
N GLY A 102 -13.38 -10.91 2.25
CA GLY A 102 -13.79 -12.32 2.21
C GLY A 102 -12.59 -13.26 2.25
N SER A 103 -12.56 -14.26 1.36
CA SER A 103 -11.51 -15.28 1.33
C SER A 103 -10.10 -14.71 1.18
N GLY A 104 -9.94 -13.59 0.45
CA GLY A 104 -8.63 -12.96 0.28
C GLY A 104 -8.00 -12.51 1.59
N ALA A 105 -8.76 -11.83 2.45
CA ALA A 105 -8.28 -11.40 3.77
C ALA A 105 -8.01 -12.58 4.69
N GLN A 106 -8.87 -13.62 4.65
CA GLN A 106 -8.68 -14.83 5.44
C GLN A 106 -7.42 -15.59 5.03
N THR A 107 -7.19 -15.76 3.73
CA THR A 107 -6.00 -16.44 3.22
C THR A 107 -4.73 -15.68 3.59
N LEU A 108 -4.71 -14.33 3.43
CA LEU A 108 -3.58 -13.51 3.87
C LEU A 108 -3.32 -13.67 5.38
N SER A 109 -4.36 -13.65 6.20
CA SER A 109 -4.24 -13.82 7.65
C SER A 109 -3.67 -15.19 8.02
N GLN A 110 -4.20 -16.26 7.44
CA GLN A 110 -3.77 -17.63 7.71
C GLN A 110 -2.34 -17.89 7.21
N CYS A 111 -2.02 -17.48 5.98
CA CYS A 111 -0.70 -17.73 5.41
C CYS A 111 0.43 -16.99 6.11
N HIS A 112 0.14 -15.80 6.66
CA HIS A 112 1.16 -14.94 7.24
C HIS A 112 1.09 -14.83 8.76
N GLY A 113 0.09 -15.41 9.41
CA GLY A 113 -0.05 -15.38 10.87
C GLY A 113 -0.30 -14.00 11.45
N ILE A 114 -0.90 -13.08 10.68
CA ILE A 114 -1.18 -11.70 11.07
C ILE A 114 -2.67 -11.40 11.00
N ARG A 115 -3.12 -10.43 11.78
CA ARG A 115 -4.49 -9.91 11.68
C ARG A 115 -4.63 -9.08 10.40
N VAL A 116 -5.68 -9.36 9.60
CA VAL A 116 -6.01 -8.58 8.40
C VAL A 116 -7.34 -7.87 8.60
N ASP A 117 -7.30 -6.54 8.65
CA ASP A 117 -8.46 -5.68 8.82
C ASP A 117 -8.88 -5.05 7.49
N VAL A 118 -10.08 -5.36 7.02
CA VAL A 118 -10.63 -4.80 5.79
C VAL A 118 -11.31 -3.46 6.08
N VAL A 119 -10.71 -2.37 5.61
CA VAL A 119 -11.26 -1.02 5.76
C VAL A 119 -12.30 -0.77 4.67
N ARG A 120 -13.57 -0.59 5.05
CA ARG A 120 -14.69 -0.36 4.13
C ARG A 120 -15.20 1.07 4.22
N HIS A 121 -15.66 1.60 3.10
CA HIS A 121 -16.33 2.90 3.09
C HIS A 121 -17.72 2.77 3.76
N PRO A 122 -18.12 3.70 4.66
CA PRO A 122 -19.41 3.63 5.35
C PRO A 122 -20.61 3.58 4.42
N GLY A 123 -20.56 4.26 3.26
CA GLY A 123 -21.61 4.26 2.24
C GLY A 123 -21.78 2.94 1.47
N ASN A 124 -20.88 1.98 1.60
CA ASN A 124 -20.90 0.71 0.87
C ASN A 124 -21.71 -0.39 1.62
N ARG A 125 -22.45 -0.03 2.67
CA ARG A 125 -23.35 -0.92 3.42
C ARG A 125 -24.58 -1.44 2.62
N LYS A 126 -24.84 -0.91 1.43
CA LYS A 126 -26.04 -1.26 0.63
C LYS A 126 -25.90 -2.52 -0.25
N SER A 127 -24.76 -3.15 -0.36
CA SER A 127 -24.66 -4.46 -1.01
C SER A 127 -24.95 -5.56 0.03
N GLY A 128 -26.21 -6.00 0.07
CA GLY A 128 -26.73 -6.98 1.00
C GLY A 128 -26.04 -8.35 0.93
N ARG A 129 -24.90 -8.50 1.58
CA ARG A 129 -24.25 -9.78 1.90
C ARG A 129 -23.93 -9.83 3.38
N TRP A 130 -24.48 -10.84 3.99
CA TRP A 130 -24.40 -11.31 5.36
C TRP A 130 -23.12 -10.92 6.10
N HIS A 131 -23.27 -10.20 7.20
CA HIS A 131 -22.20 -9.91 8.16
C HIS A 131 -22.29 -10.93 9.30
N HIS A 132 -21.21 -11.65 9.57
CA HIS A 132 -21.08 -12.37 10.82
C HIS A 132 -20.97 -11.35 11.97
N ALA A 133 -21.85 -11.49 12.97
CA ALA A 133 -21.97 -10.59 14.12
C ALA A 133 -20.78 -10.59 15.10
N SER A 134 -19.67 -11.27 14.78
CA SER A 134 -18.53 -11.44 15.66
C SER A 134 -17.36 -10.47 15.41
N GLN A 135 -17.45 -9.58 14.41
CA GLN A 135 -16.48 -8.50 14.26
C GLN A 135 -17.05 -7.24 14.92
N ALA A 136 -16.67 -7.02 16.16
CA ALA A 136 -16.91 -5.74 16.82
C ALA A 136 -16.31 -4.62 15.98
N ASP A 137 -17.16 -3.70 15.51
CA ASP A 137 -16.75 -2.49 14.82
C ASP A 137 -15.88 -1.66 15.75
N LEU A 138 -14.56 -1.77 15.62
CA LEU A 138 -13.59 -0.98 16.39
C LEU A 138 -13.62 0.52 16.02
N PHE A 139 -14.47 0.90 15.07
CA PHE A 139 -14.67 2.29 14.65
C PHE A 139 -16.16 2.51 14.36
N THR A 140 -16.89 2.94 15.38
CA THR A 140 -18.20 3.56 15.21
C THR A 140 -18.01 4.92 14.53
N ILE A 141 -17.92 4.93 13.20
CA ILE A 141 -18.13 6.15 12.43
C ILE A 141 -19.63 6.31 12.31
N GLU A 142 -20.16 7.42 12.80
CA GLU A 142 -21.58 7.72 12.76
C GLU A 142 -22.16 7.50 11.35
N ALA A 143 -23.31 6.81 11.28
CA ALA A 143 -23.89 6.22 10.07
C ALA A 143 -24.46 7.24 9.06
N ASN A 144 -24.21 8.55 9.19
CA ASN A 144 -24.88 9.63 8.45
C ASN A 144 -23.93 10.50 7.60
N ALA A 145 -22.72 10.03 7.27
CA ALA A 145 -21.84 10.80 6.40
C ALA A 145 -22.25 10.65 4.93
N GLU A 146 -23.13 11.50 4.44
CA GLU A 146 -23.28 11.80 3.01
C GLU A 146 -22.09 12.68 2.60
N GLY A 147 -21.22 12.15 1.70
CA GLY A 147 -20.06 12.89 1.19
C GLY A 147 -18.73 12.12 1.25
N PHE A 148 -17.63 12.83 0.99
CA PHE A 148 -16.29 12.27 1.04
C PHE A 148 -15.86 12.02 2.48
N VAL A 149 -15.66 10.75 2.83
CA VAL A 149 -15.18 10.32 4.16
C VAL A 149 -13.74 9.86 4.05
N VAL A 150 -12.84 10.53 4.78
CA VAL A 150 -11.45 10.09 4.91
C VAL A 150 -11.40 8.84 5.78
N LEU A 151 -11.15 7.69 5.15
CA LEU A 151 -10.98 6.44 5.88
C LEU A 151 -9.64 6.44 6.61
N ALA A 152 -9.70 6.49 7.94
CA ALA A 152 -8.51 6.39 8.78
C ALA A 152 -7.66 5.18 8.35
N LYS A 153 -6.33 5.40 8.23
CA LYS A 153 -5.31 4.42 7.83
C LYS A 153 -5.25 4.09 6.33
N ARG A 154 -6.35 4.11 5.57
CA ARG A 154 -6.30 3.81 4.14
C ARG A 154 -5.72 4.98 3.33
N TRP A 155 -6.11 6.21 3.60
CA TRP A 155 -5.59 7.39 2.92
C TRP A 155 -4.05 7.50 2.96
N VAL A 156 -3.43 6.82 3.93
CA VAL A 156 -1.98 6.86 4.14
C VAL A 156 -1.23 6.23 2.96
N VAL A 157 -1.66 5.06 2.48
CA VAL A 157 -1.03 4.41 1.32
C VAL A 157 -1.40 5.10 0.02
N GLU A 158 -2.62 5.63 -0.11
CA GLU A 158 -3.05 6.46 -1.24
C GLU A 158 -2.17 7.71 -1.36
N ARG A 159 -1.86 8.36 -0.23
CA ARG A 159 -0.92 9.48 -0.16
C ARG A 159 0.49 9.07 -0.61
N THR A 160 0.95 7.88 -0.24
CA THR A 160 2.26 7.37 -0.66
C THR A 160 2.29 7.14 -2.18
N HIS A 161 1.23 6.60 -2.76
CA HIS A 161 1.11 6.52 -4.21
C HIS A 161 1.19 7.90 -4.87
N ALA A 162 0.45 8.88 -4.35
CA ALA A 162 0.48 10.25 -4.86
C ALA A 162 1.88 10.90 -4.74
N TRP A 163 2.63 10.61 -3.69
CA TRP A 163 4.02 11.06 -3.57
C TRP A 163 4.93 10.41 -4.61
N ASN A 164 4.76 9.12 -4.85
CA ASN A 164 5.52 8.39 -5.86
C ASN A 164 5.27 8.94 -7.28
N GLU A 165 4.04 9.37 -7.60
CA GLU A 165 3.70 9.96 -8.89
C GLU A 165 4.39 11.31 -9.15
N ARG A 166 4.89 11.99 -8.13
CA ARG A 166 5.72 13.21 -8.29
C ARG A 166 7.11 12.90 -8.83
N ALA A 167 7.56 11.64 -8.75
CA ALA A 167 8.80 11.21 -9.37
C ALA A 167 8.55 10.82 -10.83
N ARG A 168 9.13 11.58 -11.78
CA ARG A 168 8.94 11.38 -13.23
C ARG A 168 9.08 9.91 -13.68
N ARG A 169 10.00 9.16 -13.08
CA ARG A 169 10.22 7.74 -13.40
C ARG A 169 9.10 6.82 -12.93
N LEU A 170 8.25 7.28 -12.02
CA LEU A 170 7.15 6.50 -11.45
C LEU A 170 5.76 6.86 -12.03
N VAL A 171 5.67 7.89 -12.88
CA VAL A 171 4.42 8.23 -13.59
C VAL A 171 4.06 7.15 -14.61
N MET A 172 5.09 6.53 -15.21
CA MET A 172 4.95 5.44 -16.18
C MET A 172 6.11 4.45 -15.99
N HIS A 173 5.87 3.16 -16.22
CA HIS A 173 6.92 2.16 -16.20
C HIS A 173 7.70 2.19 -17.52
N HIS A 174 8.92 2.72 -17.48
CA HIS A 174 9.83 2.82 -18.63
C HIS A 174 10.80 1.65 -18.71
N ASP A 175 11.04 0.96 -17.62
CA ASP A 175 12.08 -0.05 -17.49
C ASP A 175 11.56 -1.43 -17.93
N ARG A 176 12.41 -2.26 -18.55
CA ARG A 176 12.04 -3.61 -18.98
C ARG A 176 11.82 -4.56 -17.81
N LEU A 177 12.66 -4.45 -16.77
CA LEU A 177 12.63 -5.31 -15.60
C LEU A 177 11.76 -4.70 -14.50
N SER A 178 10.90 -5.50 -13.88
CA SER A 178 10.09 -5.08 -12.72
C SER A 178 10.96 -4.67 -11.54
N ALA A 179 12.07 -5.38 -11.30
CA ALA A 179 13.02 -5.06 -10.25
C ALA A 179 13.61 -3.64 -10.36
N VAL A 180 13.82 -3.12 -11.59
CA VAL A 180 14.27 -1.74 -11.78
C VAL A 180 13.17 -0.75 -11.40
N SER A 181 11.91 -1.07 -11.73
CA SER A 181 10.76 -0.26 -11.29
C SER A 181 10.63 -0.24 -9.76
N GLU A 182 10.87 -1.37 -9.10
CA GLU A 182 10.91 -1.44 -7.62
C GLU A 182 12.05 -0.60 -7.04
N ALA A 183 13.24 -0.67 -7.63
CA ALA A 183 14.39 0.13 -7.23
C ALA A 183 14.11 1.64 -7.31
N TRP A 184 13.37 2.08 -8.34
CA TRP A 184 12.95 3.49 -8.46
C TRP A 184 11.98 3.89 -7.35
N VAL A 185 11.08 3.01 -6.91
CA VAL A 185 10.21 3.27 -5.76
C VAL A 185 11.05 3.45 -4.50
N TRP A 186 11.96 2.52 -4.21
CA TRP A 186 12.86 2.62 -3.06
C TRP A 186 13.70 3.90 -3.07
N LEU A 187 14.23 4.29 -4.23
CA LEU A 187 15.03 5.50 -4.36
C LEU A 187 14.19 6.77 -4.12
N THR A 188 12.98 6.80 -4.66
CA THR A 188 12.06 7.93 -4.48
C THR A 188 11.66 8.09 -3.01
N GLU A 189 11.31 7.01 -2.35
CA GLU A 189 10.96 7.02 -0.92
C GLU A 189 12.16 7.40 -0.04
N ALA A 190 13.35 6.88 -0.35
CA ALA A 190 14.57 7.28 0.37
C ALA A 190 14.89 8.78 0.20
N ARG A 191 14.72 9.32 -1.02
CA ARG A 191 14.90 10.75 -1.29
C ARG A 191 13.89 11.60 -0.50
N MET A 192 12.64 11.18 -0.46
CA MET A 192 11.59 11.87 0.29
C MET A 192 11.90 11.86 1.79
N LEU A 193 12.29 10.72 2.34
CA LEU A 193 12.67 10.59 3.74
C LEU A 193 13.91 11.45 4.08
N LEU A 194 14.90 11.46 3.20
CA LEU A 194 16.11 12.29 3.39
C LEU A 194 15.72 13.77 3.54
N ARG A 195 14.89 14.29 2.64
CA ARG A 195 14.39 15.67 2.71
C ARG A 195 13.64 15.97 4.01
N ARG A 196 12.79 15.06 4.46
CA ARG A 196 12.09 15.21 5.73
C ARG A 196 13.05 15.24 6.93
N VAL A 197 14.07 14.39 6.90
CA VAL A 197 15.04 14.31 7.99
C VAL A 197 15.99 15.51 7.99
N THR A 198 16.38 16.04 6.84
CA THR A 198 17.27 17.21 6.75
C THR A 198 16.53 18.54 6.92
N GLY A 199 15.21 18.55 6.84
CA GLY A 199 14.44 19.79 6.91
C GLY A 199 14.50 20.60 5.61
N ASP A 200 15.04 20.03 4.53
CA ASP A 200 15.09 20.68 3.21
C ASP A 200 13.68 20.80 2.63
N SER A 201 13.07 21.95 2.84
CA SER A 201 11.79 22.34 2.27
C SER A 201 11.91 22.83 0.82
N LEU A 202 12.79 22.21 0.02
CA LEU A 202 12.80 22.45 -1.42
C LEU A 202 11.48 21.92 -2.00
N ILE A 203 10.64 22.86 -2.34
CA ILE A 203 9.38 22.74 -3.03
C ILE A 203 9.47 21.69 -4.14
N LEU A 204 8.53 20.75 -4.12
CA LEU A 204 8.28 19.79 -5.20
C LEU A 204 7.68 20.49 -6.41
#